data_1637e62cca544cab980671746eadba03
#
_entry.id   1637e62cca544cab980671746eadba03
#
_cell.length_a   1.000
_cell.length_b   1.000
_cell.length_c   1.000
_cell.angle_alpha   90.00
_cell.angle_beta   90.00
_cell.angle_gamma   90.00
#
_symmetry.space_group_name_H-M   'P 1'
#
loop_
_entity.id
_entity.type
_entity.pdbx_description
1 polymer ?
#
loop_
_entity_poly.entity_id
_entity_poly.type
_entity_poly.pdbx_seq_one_letter_code
_entity_poly.pdbx_strand_id
1 'polypeptide(L)'
;MLRKFFSWLRKPLPNVLYMEMRGQMFKLNPEKVGIKRPDDNTQVWGVMTEFTVDGGYVTMVSLANGRTYMYFSSGSGILGAGDYSMVSIASAELVKTAERYKSIMKPTKDHPFPSAGHTRFYLLTYSGLYTSEVPESQLDGEHTSPMYGLYAFTQNVITQIRLISSRSQ
;
A
#
# COMPACT_ATOMS: atom_id res chain seq x y z
N MET A 1 28.95 10.94 -20.99
CA MET A 1 29.07 10.45 -19.61
C MET A 1 28.37 11.32 -18.59
N LEU A 2 28.32 12.62 -18.73
CA LEU A 2 27.62 13.55 -17.80
C LEU A 2 26.09 13.47 -17.81
N ARG A 3 25.43 13.06 -18.90
CA ARG A 3 23.97 12.95 -18.99
C ARG A 3 23.36 11.86 -18.10
N LYS A 4 24.08 10.76 -17.83
CA LYS A 4 23.62 9.68 -16.94
C LYS A 4 23.76 10.04 -15.45
N PHE A 5 24.69 10.94 -15.11
CA PHE A 5 24.92 11.37 -13.75
C PHE A 5 23.82 12.33 -13.24
N PHE A 6 23.22 13.12 -14.15
CA PHE A 6 22.16 14.08 -13.81
C PHE A 6 20.74 13.51 -13.90
N SER A 7 20.51 12.36 -14.54
CA SER A 7 19.20 11.70 -14.55
C SER A 7 18.82 11.17 -13.17
N TRP A 8 19.80 10.92 -12.31
CA TRP A 8 19.64 10.50 -10.93
C TRP A 8 19.13 11.63 -10.01
N LEU A 9 19.39 12.89 -10.37
CA LEU A 9 19.03 14.07 -9.58
C LEU A 9 17.64 14.65 -9.90
N ARG A 10 16.90 14.07 -10.85
CA ARG A 10 15.57 14.57 -11.27
C ARG A 10 14.49 13.51 -11.15
N LYS A 11 14.35 12.89 -9.97
CA LYS A 11 13.01 12.37 -9.63
C LYS A 11 12.16 13.61 -9.35
N PRO A 12 11.03 13.82 -10.06
CA PRO A 12 10.13 14.90 -9.71
C PRO A 12 9.73 14.70 -8.27
N LEU A 13 9.79 15.77 -7.47
CA LEU A 13 9.30 15.72 -6.09
C LEU A 13 7.83 15.29 -6.12
N PRO A 14 7.40 14.42 -5.20
CA PRO A 14 6.00 14.04 -5.09
C PRO A 14 5.11 15.28 -4.95
N ASN A 15 3.94 15.25 -5.58
CA ASN A 15 2.95 16.32 -5.49
C ASN A 15 2.55 16.57 -4.03
N VAL A 16 2.32 17.84 -3.67
CA VAL A 16 1.95 18.24 -2.30
C VAL A 16 0.68 17.52 -1.83
N LEU A 17 -0.35 17.42 -2.67
CA LEU A 17 -1.58 16.73 -2.35
C LEU A 17 -1.33 15.24 -2.04
N TYR A 18 -0.49 14.57 -2.85
CA TYR A 18 -0.11 13.19 -2.59
C TYR A 18 0.57 13.03 -1.22
N MET A 19 1.50 13.94 -0.89
CA MET A 19 2.20 13.91 0.41
C MET A 19 1.25 14.10 1.58
N GLU A 20 0.28 14.99 1.46
CA GLU A 20 -0.75 15.22 2.47
C GLU A 20 -1.64 13.97 2.65
N MET A 21 -2.15 13.41 1.56
CA MET A 21 -3.01 12.22 1.60
C MET A 21 -2.28 11.02 2.19
N ARG A 22 -1.04 10.81 1.77
CA ARG A 22 -0.16 9.76 2.32
C ARG A 22 0.05 9.96 3.83
N GLY A 23 0.36 11.17 4.25
CA GLY A 23 0.58 11.51 5.66
C GLY A 23 -0.67 11.33 6.52
N GLN A 24 -1.86 11.60 5.97
CA GLN A 24 -3.13 11.39 6.66
C GLN A 24 -3.40 9.91 6.93
N MET A 25 -3.01 9.01 6.01
CA MET A 25 -3.19 7.56 6.21
C MET A 25 -2.42 7.05 7.42
N PHE A 26 -1.20 7.53 7.65
CA PHE A 26 -0.42 7.15 8.84
C PHE A 26 -0.99 7.69 10.17
N LYS A 27 -1.82 8.74 10.12
CA LYS A 27 -2.48 9.35 11.28
C LYS A 27 -3.94 8.94 11.42
N LEU A 28 -4.41 8.05 10.54
CA LEU A 28 -5.82 7.66 10.51
C LEU A 28 -6.22 6.95 11.80
N ASN A 29 -7.34 7.38 12.36
CA ASN A 29 -8.00 6.66 13.46
C ASN A 29 -9.02 5.68 12.85
N PRO A 30 -8.90 4.36 13.07
CA PRO A 30 -9.80 3.38 12.48
C PRO A 30 -11.25 3.59 12.86
N GLU A 31 -11.57 4.01 14.08
CA GLU A 31 -12.95 4.28 14.52
C GLU A 31 -13.61 5.40 13.72
N LYS A 32 -12.85 6.45 13.34
CA LYS A 32 -13.36 7.57 12.54
C LYS A 32 -13.75 7.18 11.12
N VAL A 33 -13.26 6.06 10.64
CA VAL A 33 -13.60 5.50 9.31
C VAL A 33 -14.50 4.26 9.41
N GLY A 34 -15.08 4.02 10.58
CA GLY A 34 -16.07 2.97 10.80
C GLY A 34 -15.49 1.58 11.02
N ILE A 35 -14.21 1.48 11.38
CA ILE A 35 -13.56 0.21 11.74
C ILE A 35 -13.60 0.08 13.25
N LYS A 36 -14.38 -0.88 13.73
CA LYS A 36 -14.42 -1.23 15.15
C LYS A 36 -13.34 -2.25 15.48
N ARG A 37 -12.68 -2.08 16.62
CA ARG A 37 -11.71 -3.07 17.09
C ARG A 37 -12.46 -4.37 17.41
N PRO A 38 -12.06 -5.52 16.82
CA PRO A 38 -12.68 -6.79 17.14
C PRO A 38 -12.36 -7.23 18.57
N ASP A 39 -13.21 -8.08 19.14
CA ASP A 39 -13.05 -8.63 20.50
C ASP A 39 -11.94 -9.70 20.58
N ASP A 40 -11.48 -10.19 19.43
CA ASP A 40 -10.35 -11.10 19.33
C ASP A 40 -8.99 -10.37 19.37
N ASN A 41 -7.90 -11.12 19.22
CA ASN A 41 -6.54 -10.58 19.26
C ASN A 41 -6.08 -9.96 17.92
N THR A 42 -6.98 -9.74 16.96
CA THR A 42 -6.65 -9.13 15.68
C THR A 42 -6.09 -7.72 15.88
N GLN A 43 -4.92 -7.46 15.32
CA GLN A 43 -4.22 -6.18 15.46
C GLN A 43 -4.26 -5.34 14.19
N VAL A 44 -4.22 -5.96 13.01
CA VAL A 44 -4.12 -5.26 11.73
C VAL A 44 -5.49 -4.79 11.28
N TRP A 45 -5.64 -3.48 11.06
CA TRP A 45 -6.86 -2.86 10.53
C TRP A 45 -6.68 -2.20 9.16
N GLY A 46 -5.44 -2.11 8.68
CA GLY A 46 -5.14 -1.58 7.36
C GLY A 46 -3.77 -2.01 6.84
N VAL A 47 -3.65 -2.02 5.54
CA VAL A 47 -2.40 -2.28 4.81
C VAL A 47 -2.16 -1.15 3.84
N MET A 48 -0.97 -0.57 3.88
CA MET A 48 -0.46 0.32 2.83
C MET A 48 0.65 -0.41 2.09
N THR A 49 0.57 -0.40 0.77
CA THR A 49 1.64 -0.91 -0.09
C THR A 49 2.11 0.19 -1.01
N GLU A 50 3.40 0.42 -1.03
CA GLU A 50 4.03 1.47 -1.84
C GLU A 50 4.98 0.85 -2.85
N PHE A 51 4.80 1.24 -4.10
CA PHE A 51 5.59 0.79 -5.24
C PHE A 51 6.41 1.94 -5.80
N THR A 52 7.60 1.62 -6.28
CA THR A 52 8.32 2.52 -7.17
C THR A 52 7.83 2.30 -8.60
N VAL A 53 7.56 3.39 -9.29
CA VAL A 53 7.21 3.41 -10.71
C VAL A 53 8.09 4.44 -11.40
N ASP A 54 8.16 4.38 -12.74
CA ASP A 54 8.96 5.34 -13.51
C ASP A 54 8.59 6.78 -13.14
N GLY A 55 9.55 7.47 -12.52
CA GLY A 55 9.42 8.87 -12.13
C GLY A 55 8.66 9.14 -10.81
N GLY A 56 8.25 8.11 -10.05
CA GLY A 56 7.52 8.38 -8.80
C GLY A 56 7.13 7.16 -8.00
N TYR A 57 6.01 7.31 -7.28
CA TYR A 57 5.47 6.30 -6.36
C TYR A 57 3.97 6.10 -6.58
N VAL A 58 3.52 4.91 -6.26
CA VAL A 58 2.11 4.58 -6.09
C VAL A 58 1.91 4.08 -4.67
N THR A 59 0.94 4.63 -3.96
CA THR A 59 0.51 4.18 -2.63
C THR A 59 -0.89 3.59 -2.74
N MET A 60 -1.03 2.32 -2.40
CA MET A 60 -2.33 1.66 -2.27
C MET A 60 -2.63 1.44 -0.79
N VAL A 61 -3.86 1.74 -0.39
CA VAL A 61 -4.36 1.55 0.98
C VAL A 61 -5.59 0.66 0.95
N SER A 62 -5.57 -0.40 1.72
CA SER A 62 -6.71 -1.29 1.97
C SER A 62 -7.04 -1.29 3.45
N LEU A 63 -8.31 -1.10 3.80
CA LEU A 63 -8.80 -1.10 5.16
C LEU A 63 -9.68 -2.32 5.45
N ALA A 64 -9.77 -2.70 6.72
CA ALA A 64 -10.51 -3.88 7.17
C ALA A 64 -12.00 -3.88 6.79
N ASN A 65 -12.60 -2.70 6.64
CA ASN A 65 -13.97 -2.53 6.17
C ASN A 65 -14.13 -2.50 4.64
N GLY A 66 -13.08 -2.83 3.90
CA GLY A 66 -13.07 -2.87 2.42
C GLY A 66 -12.84 -1.53 1.75
N ARG A 67 -12.72 -0.42 2.47
CA ARG A 67 -12.33 0.87 1.88
C ARG A 67 -10.95 0.76 1.25
N THR A 68 -10.83 1.31 0.04
CA THR A 68 -9.64 1.18 -0.79
C THR A 68 -9.31 2.49 -1.46
N TYR A 69 -8.05 2.88 -1.39
CA TYR A 69 -7.54 4.11 -1.99
C TYR A 69 -6.26 3.80 -2.76
N MET A 70 -6.05 4.51 -3.85
CA MET A 70 -4.80 4.46 -4.60
C MET A 70 -4.39 5.88 -4.97
N TYR A 71 -3.19 6.26 -4.58
CA TYR A 71 -2.62 7.57 -4.82
C TYR A 71 -1.37 7.47 -5.68
N PHE A 72 -1.24 8.39 -6.63
CA PHE A 72 -0.07 8.52 -7.47
C PHE A 72 0.72 9.78 -7.10
N SER A 73 2.02 9.67 -7.03
CA SER A 73 2.89 10.80 -6.67
C SER A 73 2.80 11.99 -7.63
N SER A 74 2.21 11.81 -8.79
CA SER A 74 1.83 12.88 -9.74
C SER A 74 0.69 13.78 -9.23
N GLY A 75 -0.03 13.38 -8.18
CA GLY A 75 -1.16 14.11 -7.61
C GLY A 75 -2.54 13.58 -8.02
N SER A 76 -2.60 12.56 -8.88
CA SER A 76 -3.85 11.88 -9.21
C SER A 76 -4.11 10.71 -8.24
N GLY A 77 -5.32 10.16 -8.29
CA GLY A 77 -5.68 9.02 -7.44
C GLY A 77 -7.01 8.40 -7.82
N ILE A 78 -7.25 7.22 -7.26
CA ILE A 78 -8.52 6.50 -7.32
C ILE A 78 -9.07 6.44 -5.90
N LEU A 79 -10.15 7.18 -5.67
CA LEU A 79 -10.86 7.21 -4.40
C LEU A 79 -12.17 6.45 -4.55
N GLY A 80 -12.62 5.81 -3.46
CA GLY A 80 -13.89 5.09 -3.47
C GLY A 80 -13.88 3.78 -4.29
N ALA A 81 -12.72 3.23 -4.63
CA ALA A 81 -12.63 1.93 -5.29
C ALA A 81 -13.31 0.82 -4.46
N GLY A 82 -13.31 0.94 -3.14
CA GLY A 82 -14.01 0.02 -2.23
C GLY A 82 -15.54 0.08 -2.28
N ASP A 83 -16.15 1.00 -3.03
CA ASP A 83 -17.58 1.01 -3.29
C ASP A 83 -17.99 -0.14 -4.23
N TYR A 84 -17.05 -0.70 -4.97
CA TYR A 84 -17.23 -1.89 -5.79
C TYR A 84 -16.97 -3.15 -4.95
N SER A 85 -17.95 -4.07 -4.93
CA SER A 85 -17.94 -5.23 -4.04
C SER A 85 -16.69 -6.12 -4.20
N MET A 86 -16.21 -6.35 -5.42
CA MET A 86 -15.03 -7.19 -5.65
C MET A 86 -13.75 -6.55 -5.12
N VAL A 87 -13.61 -5.23 -5.23
CA VAL A 87 -12.48 -4.49 -4.64
C VAL A 87 -12.57 -4.51 -3.11
N SER A 88 -13.76 -4.25 -2.56
CA SER A 88 -14.01 -4.27 -1.12
C SER A 88 -13.68 -5.62 -0.49
N ILE A 89 -14.11 -6.72 -1.10
CA ILE A 89 -13.81 -8.09 -0.66
C ILE A 89 -12.30 -8.35 -0.72
N ALA A 90 -11.65 -8.05 -1.84
CA ALA A 90 -10.22 -8.26 -2.00
C ALA A 90 -9.40 -7.45 -0.97
N SER A 91 -9.79 -6.22 -0.69
CA SER A 91 -9.15 -5.37 0.32
C SER A 91 -9.32 -5.92 1.74
N ALA A 92 -10.52 -6.37 2.10
CA ALA A 92 -10.76 -6.96 3.41
C ALA A 92 -9.98 -8.27 3.59
N GLU A 93 -9.86 -9.10 2.56
CA GLU A 93 -9.05 -10.31 2.56
C GLU A 93 -7.56 -10.02 2.69
N LEU A 94 -7.05 -9.00 2.00
CA LEU A 94 -5.67 -8.54 2.15
C LEU A 94 -5.37 -8.16 3.61
N VAL A 95 -6.22 -7.35 4.22
CA VAL A 95 -6.05 -6.90 5.61
C VAL A 95 -6.11 -8.07 6.59
N LYS A 96 -7.07 -8.99 6.42
CA LYS A 96 -7.18 -10.20 7.23
C LYS A 96 -5.94 -11.09 7.11
N THR A 97 -5.42 -11.27 5.90
CA THR A 97 -4.23 -12.07 5.63
C THR A 97 -2.98 -11.42 6.23
N ALA A 98 -2.92 -10.09 6.26
CA ALA A 98 -1.79 -9.32 6.76
C ALA A 98 -1.44 -9.60 8.23
N GLU A 99 -2.40 -10.03 9.04
CA GLU A 99 -2.17 -10.41 10.44
C GLU A 99 -1.02 -11.43 10.58
N ARG A 100 -0.90 -12.36 9.64
CA ARG A 100 0.15 -13.41 9.65
C ARG A 100 1.56 -12.87 9.43
N TYR A 101 1.67 -11.69 8.80
CA TYR A 101 2.96 -11.10 8.43
C TYR A 101 3.51 -10.15 9.49
N LYS A 102 2.70 -9.75 10.46
CA LYS A 102 3.11 -8.82 11.51
C LYS A 102 4.36 -9.30 12.25
N SER A 103 4.47 -10.60 12.54
CA SER A 103 5.59 -11.17 13.29
C SER A 103 6.94 -11.13 12.55
N ILE A 104 6.94 -11.02 11.23
CA ILE A 104 8.16 -10.93 10.40
C ILE A 104 8.45 -9.52 9.93
N MET A 105 7.60 -8.56 10.27
CA MET A 105 7.79 -7.13 9.96
C MET A 105 8.34 -6.39 11.17
N LYS A 106 8.97 -5.25 10.94
CA LYS A 106 9.60 -4.44 11.99
C LYS A 106 8.66 -3.31 12.43
N PRO A 107 8.52 -3.03 13.73
CA PRO A 107 7.82 -1.85 14.19
C PRO A 107 8.56 -0.60 13.70
N THR A 108 7.81 0.45 13.37
CA THR A 108 8.39 1.71 12.90
C THR A 108 7.59 2.91 13.40
N LYS A 109 8.28 4.04 13.55
CA LYS A 109 7.68 5.38 13.72
C LYS A 109 7.90 6.24 12.49
N ASP A 110 8.81 5.81 11.61
CA ASP A 110 9.18 6.51 10.39
C ASP A 110 8.39 5.98 9.19
N HIS A 111 8.24 6.83 8.20
CA HIS A 111 7.46 6.55 6.99
C HIS A 111 8.31 6.73 5.72
N PRO A 112 9.48 6.06 5.58
CA PRO A 112 10.30 6.21 4.40
C PRO A 112 9.57 5.70 3.15
N PHE A 113 9.88 6.29 2.01
CA PHE A 113 9.48 5.74 0.72
C PHE A 113 10.25 4.46 0.40
N PRO A 114 9.71 3.59 -0.47
CA PRO A 114 10.48 2.46 -0.97
C PRO A 114 11.72 2.95 -1.74
N SER A 115 12.82 2.21 -1.60
CA SER A 115 14.00 2.38 -2.43
C SER A 115 13.68 2.03 -3.89
N ALA A 116 14.47 2.52 -4.84
CA ALA A 116 14.27 2.19 -6.25
C ALA A 116 14.26 0.67 -6.47
N GLY A 117 13.28 0.15 -7.21
CA GLY A 117 13.10 -1.27 -7.48
C GLY A 117 12.65 -2.10 -6.26
N HIS A 118 12.07 -1.44 -5.26
CA HIS A 118 11.53 -2.09 -4.07
C HIS A 118 10.06 -1.78 -3.89
N THR A 119 9.37 -2.70 -3.23
CA THR A 119 8.03 -2.52 -2.69
C THR A 119 8.13 -2.42 -1.17
N ARG A 120 7.43 -1.45 -0.58
CA ARG A 120 7.35 -1.28 0.87
C ARG A 120 5.93 -1.53 1.34
N PHE A 121 5.82 -2.33 2.39
CA PHE A 121 4.58 -2.61 3.09
C PHE A 121 4.56 -1.91 4.43
N TYR A 122 3.39 -1.39 4.79
CA TYR A 122 3.07 -0.92 6.13
C TYR A 122 1.81 -1.62 6.63
N LEU A 123 1.84 -2.14 7.84
CA LEU A 123 0.65 -2.58 8.55
C LEU A 123 0.21 -1.49 9.52
N LEU A 124 -1.04 -1.08 9.38
CA LEU A 124 -1.72 -0.18 10.29
C LEU A 124 -2.35 -1.04 11.38
N THR A 125 -1.85 -0.93 12.61
CA THR A 125 -2.31 -1.79 13.71
C THR A 125 -2.75 -0.98 14.92
N TYR A 126 -3.49 -1.59 15.81
CA TYR A 126 -3.89 -0.96 17.07
C TYR A 126 -2.72 -0.73 18.04
N SER A 127 -1.58 -1.37 17.79
CA SER A 127 -0.36 -1.23 18.60
C SER A 127 0.76 -0.40 17.91
N GLY A 128 0.45 0.23 16.77
CA GLY A 128 1.41 1.04 16.01
C GLY A 128 1.62 0.54 14.59
N LEU A 129 2.67 1.01 13.95
CA LEU A 129 3.00 0.69 12.56
C LEU A 129 4.09 -0.38 12.49
N TYR A 130 3.98 -1.25 11.50
CA TYR A 130 4.99 -2.22 11.12
C TYR A 130 5.34 -2.04 9.66
N THR A 131 6.60 -2.28 9.29
CA THR A 131 7.07 -2.11 7.91
C THR A 131 8.00 -3.23 7.47
N SER A 132 7.99 -3.50 6.19
CA SER A 132 8.96 -4.35 5.50
C SER A 132 9.19 -3.80 4.10
N GLU A 133 10.42 -3.83 3.64
CA GLU A 133 10.80 -3.44 2.27
C GLU A 133 11.43 -4.65 1.58
N VAL A 134 11.01 -4.89 0.34
CA VAL A 134 11.39 -6.08 -0.42
C VAL A 134 11.78 -5.69 -1.85
N PRO A 135 12.90 -6.20 -2.39
CA PRO A 135 13.22 -6.05 -3.80
C PRO A 135 12.11 -6.65 -4.69
N GLU A 136 11.69 -5.93 -5.72
CA GLU A 136 10.66 -6.40 -6.65
C GLU A 136 11.03 -7.71 -7.33
N SER A 137 12.32 -7.96 -7.58
CA SER A 137 12.80 -9.23 -8.14
C SER A 137 12.42 -10.46 -7.30
N GLN A 138 12.31 -10.31 -5.98
CA GLN A 138 11.91 -11.38 -5.06
C GLN A 138 10.38 -11.54 -4.97
N LEU A 139 9.63 -10.60 -5.49
CA LEU A 139 8.16 -10.61 -5.51
C LEU A 139 7.62 -11.04 -6.87
N ASP A 140 7.95 -10.32 -7.94
CA ASP A 140 7.45 -10.59 -9.30
C ASP A 140 8.24 -11.66 -10.05
N GLY A 141 9.53 -11.82 -9.74
CA GLY A 141 10.42 -12.75 -10.46
C GLY A 141 10.49 -14.11 -9.78
N GLU A 142 11.32 -14.21 -8.76
CA GLU A 142 11.68 -15.49 -8.13
C GLU A 142 10.67 -15.99 -7.09
N HIS A 143 9.76 -15.13 -6.63
CA HIS A 143 8.80 -15.42 -5.53
C HIS A 143 9.45 -15.95 -4.25
N THR A 144 10.68 -15.50 -3.97
CA THR A 144 11.51 -16.03 -2.87
C THR A 144 11.30 -15.32 -1.55
N SER A 145 10.65 -14.13 -1.58
CA SER A 145 10.40 -13.37 -0.36
C SER A 145 9.33 -14.02 0.51
N PRO A 146 9.53 -14.07 1.85
CA PRO A 146 8.46 -14.42 2.78
C PRO A 146 7.24 -13.48 2.69
N MET A 147 7.40 -12.28 2.11
CA MET A 147 6.32 -11.31 1.89
C MET A 147 5.53 -11.55 0.59
N TYR A 148 5.91 -12.56 -0.22
CA TYR A 148 5.26 -12.81 -1.51
C TYR A 148 3.74 -13.03 -1.39
N GLY A 149 3.28 -13.75 -0.37
CA GLY A 149 1.85 -13.96 -0.17
C GLY A 149 1.08 -12.65 0.07
N LEU A 150 1.61 -11.74 0.88
CA LEU A 150 1.00 -10.41 1.09
C LEU A 150 1.00 -9.60 -0.20
N TYR A 151 2.07 -9.66 -0.96
CA TYR A 151 2.18 -9.04 -2.29
C TYR A 151 1.12 -9.59 -3.26
N ALA A 152 0.92 -10.91 -3.31
CA ALA A 152 -0.08 -11.53 -4.18
C ALA A 152 -1.51 -11.04 -3.87
N PHE A 153 -1.88 -10.93 -2.58
CA PHE A 153 -3.16 -10.32 -2.18
C PHE A 153 -3.26 -8.85 -2.57
N THR A 154 -2.17 -8.09 -2.45
CA THR A 154 -2.10 -6.71 -2.93
C THR A 154 -2.32 -6.62 -4.43
N GLN A 155 -1.69 -7.49 -5.22
CA GLN A 155 -1.87 -7.56 -6.67
C GLN A 155 -3.30 -7.93 -7.06
N ASN A 156 -3.98 -8.76 -6.27
CA ASN A 156 -5.40 -9.05 -6.50
C ASN A 156 -6.27 -7.80 -6.34
N VAL A 157 -6.05 -6.97 -5.32
CA VAL A 157 -6.75 -5.69 -5.17
C VAL A 157 -6.55 -4.80 -6.39
N ILE A 158 -5.30 -4.65 -6.85
CA ILE A 158 -4.97 -3.86 -8.05
C ILE A 158 -5.68 -4.41 -9.29
N THR A 159 -5.74 -5.74 -9.43
CA THR A 159 -6.45 -6.40 -10.54
C THR A 159 -7.94 -6.06 -10.52
N GLN A 160 -8.59 -6.11 -9.36
CA GLN A 160 -10.00 -5.75 -9.23
C GLN A 160 -10.25 -4.27 -9.58
N ILE A 161 -9.36 -3.37 -9.17
CA ILE A 161 -9.44 -1.94 -9.54
C ILE A 161 -9.32 -1.78 -11.07
N ARG A 162 -8.40 -2.47 -11.71
CA ARG A 162 -8.25 -2.42 -13.18
C ARG A 162 -9.50 -2.91 -13.91
N LEU A 163 -10.12 -3.97 -13.42
CA LEU A 163 -11.32 -4.55 -14.04
C LEU A 163 -12.51 -3.59 -13.98
N ILE A 164 -12.67 -2.81 -12.92
CA ILE A 164 -13.74 -1.79 -12.86
C ILE A 164 -13.43 -0.59 -13.76
N SER A 165 -12.17 -0.16 -13.83
CA SER A 165 -11.75 0.96 -14.68
C SER A 165 -11.94 0.65 -16.17
N SER A 166 -11.74 -0.59 -16.59
CA SER A 166 -11.94 -1.01 -18.00
C SER A 166 -13.41 -1.15 -18.40
N ARG A 167 -14.33 -1.32 -17.44
CA ARG A 167 -15.79 -1.41 -17.72
C ARG A 167 -16.46 -0.04 -17.82
N SER A 168 -15.76 1.03 -17.40
CA SER A 168 -16.26 2.39 -17.39
C SER A 168 -15.93 3.17 -18.68
N GLN A 169 -15.28 2.52 -19.65
CA GLN A 169 -15.00 3.02 -21.00
C GLN A 169 -15.93 2.33 -22.01
#